data_e7c3e3f8dbf31c6c7f22dcd8721b67aa
#
_entry.id   e7c3e3f8dbf31c6c7f22dcd8721b67aa
#
_cell.length_a   1.000
_cell.length_b   1.000
_cell.length_c   1.000
_cell.angle_alpha   90.00
_cell.angle_beta   90.00
_cell.angle_gamma   90.00
#
_symmetry.space_group_name_H-M   'P 1'
#
loop_
_entity.id
_entity.type
_entity.pdbx_description
1 polymer ?
#
loop_
_entity_poly.entity_id
_entity_poly.type
_entity_poly.pdbx_seq_one_letter_code
_entity_poly.pdbx_strand_id
1 'polypeptide(L)' 'MIEIKYFGAVAEKTKCEFEKIAFSEISLQELLQNLEEKYQFEALSFSVAINQKIVQKAIDYKLKTSDIVALLPPFAGG' A
#
# COMPACT_ATOMS: atom_id res chain seq x y z
N MET A 1 -15.09 0.99 -2.19
CA MET A 1 -13.80 1.27 -2.83
C MET A 1 -12.70 1.24 -1.79
N ILE A 2 -11.51 0.97 -2.24
CA ILE A 2 -10.32 0.98 -1.37
C ILE A 2 -9.52 2.23 -1.68
N GLU A 3 -9.14 2.96 -0.65
CA GLU A 3 -8.30 4.14 -0.80
C GLU A 3 -6.85 3.75 -0.49
N ILE A 4 -5.94 4.17 -1.36
CA ILE A 4 -4.51 3.92 -1.17
C ILE A 4 -3.84 5.27 -1.03
N LYS A 5 -3.13 5.45 0.08
CA LYS A 5 -2.39 6.69 0.34
C LYS A 5 -0.90 6.43 0.21
N TYR A 6 -0.20 7.36 -0.42
CA TYR A 6 1.23 7.25 -0.67
C TYR A 6 1.96 8.36 0.07
N PHE A 7 3.08 8.01 0.68
CA PHE A 7 3.89 8.95 1.45
C PHE A 7 5.35 8.82 1.08
N GLY A 8 6.10 9.91 1.24
CA GLY A 8 7.55 9.92 1.05
C GLY A 8 7.96 9.50 -0.35
N ALA A 9 8.96 8.62 -0.43
CA ALA A 9 9.48 8.18 -1.71
C ALA A 9 8.45 7.46 -2.55
N VAL A 10 7.49 6.78 -1.92
CA VAL A 10 6.43 6.10 -2.66
C VAL A 10 5.56 7.12 -3.38
N ALA A 11 5.21 8.22 -2.70
CA ALA A 11 4.42 9.28 -3.33
C ALA A 11 5.16 9.90 -4.51
N GLU A 12 6.47 10.07 -4.39
CA GLU A 12 7.28 10.59 -5.48
C GLU A 12 7.29 9.63 -6.67
N LYS A 13 7.35 8.34 -6.40
CA LYS A 13 7.38 7.35 -7.46
C LYS A 13 6.05 7.24 -8.19
N THR A 14 4.93 7.29 -7.45
CA THR A 14 3.60 7.21 -8.04
C THR A 14 3.15 8.54 -8.63
N LYS A 15 3.78 9.63 -8.19
CA LYS A 15 3.44 11.01 -8.58
C LYS A 15 2.02 11.39 -8.19
N CYS A 16 1.52 10.79 -7.11
CA CYS A 16 0.23 11.16 -6.53
C CYS A 16 0.26 10.88 -5.04
N GLU A 17 -0.61 11.54 -4.32
CA GLU A 17 -0.66 11.40 -2.86
C GLU A 17 -1.62 10.29 -2.44
N PHE A 18 -2.63 10.02 -3.25
CA PHE A 18 -3.55 8.93 -2.98
C PHE A 18 -4.27 8.55 -4.26
N GLU A 19 -4.89 7.38 -4.24
CA GLU A 19 -5.82 7.00 -5.29
C GLU A 19 -6.87 6.06 -4.71
N LYS A 20 -7.98 5.95 -5.41
CA LYS A 20 -9.06 5.05 -5.03
C LYS A 20 -9.23 4.01 -6.12
N ILE A 21 -9.38 2.77 -5.70
CA ILE A 21 -9.61 1.68 -6.64
C ILE A 21 -10.90 0.96 -6.29
N ALA A 22 -11.48 0.30 -7.27
CA ALA A 22 -12.67 -0.50 -7.03
C ALA A 22 -12.31 -1.67 -6.11
N PHE A 23 -13.19 -1.96 -5.16
CA PHE A 23 -12.97 -3.09 -4.29
C PHE A 23 -13.05 -4.39 -5.10
N SER A 24 -12.10 -5.27 -4.88
CA SER A 24 -12.17 -6.64 -5.37
C SER A 24 -11.64 -7.53 -4.24
N GLU A 25 -12.04 -8.78 -4.24
CA GLU A 25 -11.65 -9.69 -3.17
C GLU A 25 -10.23 -10.19 -3.36
N ILE A 26 -9.28 -9.27 -3.22
CA ILE A 26 -7.86 -9.61 -3.33
C ILE A 26 -7.21 -9.42 -1.98
N SER A 27 -6.11 -10.13 -1.79
CA SER A 27 -5.31 -9.95 -0.58
C SER A 27 -4.48 -8.69 -0.68
N LEU A 28 -4.00 -8.22 0.47
CA LEU A 28 -3.07 -7.10 0.49
C LEU A 28 -1.82 -7.42 -0.33
N GLN A 29 -1.35 -8.65 -0.26
CA GLN A 29 -0.18 -9.06 -1.03
C GLN A 29 -0.41 -8.89 -2.53
N GLU A 30 -1.56 -9.30 -3.03
CA GLU A 30 -1.88 -9.12 -4.45
C GLU A 30 -1.95 -7.65 -4.82
N LEU A 31 -2.56 -6.84 -3.96
CA LEU A 31 -2.63 -5.40 -4.21
C LEU A 31 -1.22 -4.80 -4.31
N LEU A 32 -0.34 -5.15 -3.39
CA LEU A 32 1.02 -4.63 -3.40
C LEU A 32 1.78 -5.06 -4.64
N GLN A 33 1.59 -6.31 -5.07
CA GLN A 33 2.21 -6.78 -6.31
C GLN A 33 1.71 -5.99 -7.52
N ASN A 34 0.41 -5.72 -7.57
CA ASN A 34 -0.15 -4.94 -8.68
C ASN A 34 0.42 -3.53 -8.70
N LEU A 35 0.57 -2.92 -7.54
CA LEU A 35 1.14 -1.57 -7.46
C LEU A 35 2.62 -1.56 -7.83
N GLU A 36 3.37 -2.58 -7.43
CA GLU A 36 4.77 -2.69 -7.83
C GLU A 36 4.91 -2.77 -9.34
N GLU A 37 4.07 -3.54 -10.00
CA GLU A 37 4.10 -3.65 -11.44
C GLU A 37 3.69 -2.35 -12.11
N LYS A 38 2.67 -1.68 -11.57
CA LYS A 38 2.15 -0.45 -12.15
C LYS A 38 3.15 0.70 -12.05
N TYR A 39 3.79 0.84 -10.90
CA TYR A 39 4.66 1.97 -10.61
C TYR A 39 6.14 1.60 -10.53
N GLN A 40 6.48 0.32 -10.63
CA GLN A 40 7.86 -0.16 -10.69
C GLN A 40 8.67 0.27 -9.47
N PHE A 41 8.12 0.06 -8.27
CA PHE A 41 8.87 0.44 -7.07
C PHE A 41 9.47 -0.74 -6.31
N GLU A 42 9.97 -1.75 -7.04
CA GLU A 42 10.63 -2.89 -6.40
C GLU A 42 11.88 -2.47 -5.62
N ALA A 43 12.52 -1.38 -6.04
CA ALA A 43 13.71 -0.89 -5.36
C ALA A 43 13.39 -0.09 -4.11
N LEU A 44 12.12 0.19 -3.84
CA LEU A 44 11.75 0.99 -2.69
C LEU A 44 11.39 0.09 -1.51
N SER A 45 11.84 0.50 -0.34
CA SER A 45 11.36 -0.09 0.90
C SER A 45 10.23 0.76 1.44
N PHE A 46 9.20 0.12 1.97
CA PHE A 46 8.10 0.85 2.57
C PHE A 46 7.41 -0.02 3.62
N SER A 47 6.71 0.65 4.51
CA SER A 47 5.85 0.00 5.49
C SER A 47 4.40 0.18 5.07
N VAL A 48 3.56 -0.74 5.47
CA VAL A 48 2.14 -0.72 5.09
C VAL A 48 1.30 -0.58 6.35
N ALA A 49 0.32 0.30 6.31
CA ALA A 49 -0.67 0.43 7.36
C ALA A 49 -2.06 0.27 6.76
N ILE A 50 -2.93 -0.42 7.47
CA ILE A 50 -4.32 -0.58 7.08
C ILE A 50 -5.17 0.07 8.16
N ASN A 51 -5.96 1.07 7.78
CA ASN A 51 -6.80 1.80 8.73
C ASN A 51 -5.99 2.29 9.92
N GLN A 52 -4.79 2.83 9.63
CA GLN A 52 -3.88 3.43 10.62
C GLN A 52 -3.20 2.40 11.55
N LYS A 53 -3.21 1.13 11.18
CA LYS A 53 -2.50 0.09 11.93
C LYS A 53 -1.45 -0.55 11.04
N ILE A 54 -0.22 -0.63 11.54
CA ILE A 54 0.88 -1.23 10.79
C ILE A 54 0.63 -2.71 10.59
N VAL A 55 0.82 -3.17 9.36
CA VAL A 55 0.68 -4.57 9.00
C VAL A 55 2.07 -5.09 8.66
N GLN A 56 2.56 -6.06 9.43
CA GLN A 56 3.91 -6.57 9.21
C GLN A 56 3.94 -7.71 8.20
N LYS A 57 2.87 -8.47 8.10
CA LYS A 57 2.77 -9.55 7.12
C LYS A 57 1.55 -9.32 6.26
N ALA A 58 1.81 -8.93 5.02
CA ALA A 58 0.72 -8.66 4.08
C ALA A 58 0.07 -9.94 3.57
N ILE A 59 0.76 -11.05 3.69
CA ILE A 59 0.39 -12.28 3.01
C ILE A 59 -0.96 -12.83 3.44
N ASP A 60 -1.31 -12.64 4.71
CA ASP A 60 -2.55 -13.18 5.25
C ASP A 60 -3.66 -12.15 5.39
N TYR A 61 -3.42 -10.92 4.96
CA TYR A 61 -4.42 -9.88 5.13
C TYR A 61 -5.34 -9.83 3.92
N LYS A 62 -6.64 -9.94 4.15
CA LYS A 62 -7.64 -9.79 3.10
C LYS A 62 -8.28 -8.41 3.21
N LEU A 63 -8.27 -7.69 2.12
CA LEU A 63 -8.83 -6.34 2.08
C LEU A 63 -10.35 -6.40 2.16
N LYS A 64 -10.91 -5.36 2.76
CA LYS A 64 -12.36 -5.19 2.86
C LYS A 64 -12.74 -3.90 2.18
N THR A 65 -13.99 -3.79 1.76
CA THR A 65 -14.47 -2.54 1.19
C THR A 65 -14.29 -1.40 2.19
N SER A 66 -13.90 -0.24 1.70
CA SER A 66 -13.63 0.96 2.50
C SER A 66 -12.35 0.90 3.33
N ASP A 67 -11.50 -0.10 3.14
CA ASP A 67 -10.19 -0.09 3.79
C ASP A 67 -9.33 1.05 3.22
N ILE A 68 -8.50 1.60 4.10
CA ILE A 68 -7.52 2.63 3.73
C ILE A 68 -6.14 2.03 3.88
N VAL A 69 -5.44 1.90 2.75
CA VAL A 69 -4.08 1.34 2.71
C VAL A 69 -3.10 2.49 2.61
N ALA A 70 -2.15 2.56 3.52
CA ALA A 70 -1.13 3.59 3.49
C ALA A 70 0.23 2.96 3.24
N LEU A 71 0.96 3.46 2.25
CA LEU A 71 2.33 3.06 1.97
C LEU A 71 3.25 4.14 2.51
N LEU A 72 3.99 3.79 3.55
CA LEU A 72 4.76 4.74 4.35
C LEU A 72 6.25 4.49 4.16
N PRO A 73 7.09 5.52 4.37
CA PRO A 73 8.53 5.26 4.43
C PRO A 73 8.84 4.24 5.50
N PRO A 74 9.89 3.44 5.34
CA PRO A 74 10.25 2.47 6.37
C PRO A 74 10.63 3.19 7.66
N PHE A 75 10.27 2.58 8.79
CA PHE A 75 10.61 3.17 10.07
C PHE A 75 12.09 2.97 10.35
N ALA A 76 12.78 4.06 10.70
CA ALA A 76 14.19 3.99 11.03
C ALA A 76 14.38 3.20 12.31
N GLY A 77 15.34 2.29 12.31
CA GLY A 77 15.64 1.48 13.48
C GLY A 77 14.63 0.40 13.78
N GLY A 78 13.64 0.29 12.92
CA GLY A 78 12.61 -0.72 13.12
C GLY A 78 12.79 -1.85 12.16
#